data_1b4501521f8605f54ed45c3de5c028ab
#
_entry.id   1b4501521f8605f54ed45c3de5c028ab
#
_cell.length_a   1.000
_cell.length_b   1.000
_cell.length_c   1.000
_cell.angle_alpha   90.00
_cell.angle_beta   90.00
_cell.angle_gamma   90.00
#
_symmetry.space_group_name_H-M   'P 1'
#
loop_
_entity.id
_entity.type
_entity.pdbx_description
1 polymer ?
#
loop_
_entity_poly.entity_id
_entity_poly.type
_entity_poly.pdbx_seq_one_letter_code
_entity_poly.pdbx_strand_id
1 'polypeptide(L)'
;MISGIGIGSAKSAELGKRKKMLEMILRMIILLRGEIRYGNKSLYDAFTGASGKLEGKYREFFILTAQEMKKKTGVTFGRIFRECAGKCLDLNCLSKEERERFYSLGDRLGYLGLEMQLKQLDQLEKETEYAIRE
;
A
#
# COMPACT_ATOMS: atom_id res chain seq x y z
N MET A 1 36.01 -15.21 -4.05
CA MET A 1 35.19 -15.75 -2.96
C MET A 1 34.47 -14.69 -2.16
N ILE A 2 35.22 -13.73 -1.62
CA ILE A 2 34.64 -12.65 -0.82
C ILE A 2 33.65 -11.82 -1.62
N SER A 3 33.98 -11.47 -2.86
CA SER A 3 33.11 -10.70 -3.73
C SER A 3 31.80 -11.45 -4.07
N GLY A 4 31.90 -12.75 -4.24
CA GLY A 4 30.72 -13.59 -4.49
C GLY A 4 29.76 -13.61 -3.31
N ILE A 5 30.31 -13.70 -2.10
CA ILE A 5 29.52 -13.67 -0.87
C ILE A 5 28.87 -12.29 -0.70
N GLY A 6 29.62 -11.20 -0.95
CA GLY A 6 29.08 -9.87 -0.86
C GLY A 6 27.94 -9.60 -1.82
N ILE A 7 28.08 -10.05 -3.07
CA ILE A 7 27.03 -9.91 -4.09
C ILE A 7 25.80 -10.72 -3.70
N GLY A 8 26.00 -11.94 -3.22
CA GLY A 8 24.91 -12.80 -2.77
C GLY A 8 24.13 -12.18 -1.60
N SER A 9 24.86 -11.63 -0.62
CA SER A 9 24.22 -10.97 0.53
C SER A 9 23.41 -9.74 0.12
N ALA A 10 23.96 -8.90 -0.77
CA ALA A 10 23.25 -7.72 -1.26
C ALA A 10 21.97 -8.09 -1.99
N LYS A 11 22.05 -9.11 -2.86
CA LYS A 11 20.89 -9.58 -3.61
C LYS A 11 19.83 -10.17 -2.68
N SER A 12 20.26 -10.96 -1.70
CA SER A 12 19.35 -11.54 -0.71
C SER A 12 18.65 -10.45 0.11
N ALA A 13 19.38 -9.39 0.48
CA ALA A 13 18.80 -8.27 1.22
C ALA A 13 17.75 -7.53 0.39
N GLU A 14 17.99 -7.33 -0.90
CA GLU A 14 17.02 -6.71 -1.80
C GLU A 14 15.75 -7.54 -1.94
N LEU A 15 15.91 -8.86 -2.12
CA LEU A 15 14.77 -9.78 -2.22
C LEU A 15 13.98 -9.81 -0.91
N GLY A 16 14.68 -9.74 0.23
CA GLY A 16 14.06 -9.68 1.54
C GLY A 16 13.24 -8.41 1.73
N LYS A 17 13.77 -7.27 1.28
CA LYS A 17 13.06 -5.99 1.35
C LYS A 17 11.80 -6.00 0.48
N ARG A 18 11.92 -6.54 -0.74
CA ARG A 18 10.78 -6.67 -1.65
C ARG A 18 9.68 -7.52 -1.01
N LYS A 19 10.04 -8.68 -0.49
CA LYS A 19 9.08 -9.59 0.12
C LYS A 19 8.40 -8.94 1.32
N LYS A 20 9.18 -8.27 2.17
CA LYS A 20 8.63 -7.57 3.33
C LYS A 20 7.66 -6.48 2.91
N MET A 21 7.99 -5.70 1.90
CA MET A 21 7.10 -4.65 1.40
C MET A 21 5.80 -5.25 0.85
N LEU A 22 5.88 -6.34 0.08
CA LEU A 22 4.69 -7.01 -0.44
C LEU A 22 3.81 -7.54 0.68
N GLU A 23 4.41 -8.12 1.72
CA GLU A 23 3.67 -8.60 2.88
C GLU A 23 2.98 -7.46 3.61
N MET A 24 3.63 -6.31 3.73
CA MET A 24 3.04 -5.15 4.37
C MET A 24 1.94 -4.51 3.52
N ILE A 25 2.10 -4.51 2.20
CA ILE A 25 1.03 -4.07 1.29
C ILE A 25 -0.19 -4.97 1.47
N LEU A 26 0.03 -6.28 1.54
CA LEU A 26 -1.06 -7.24 1.77
C LEU A 26 -1.78 -6.94 3.10
N ARG A 27 -1.02 -6.70 4.16
CA ARG A 27 -1.60 -6.35 5.46
C ARG A 27 -2.41 -5.06 5.40
N MET A 28 -1.89 -4.03 4.72
CA MET A 28 -2.59 -2.76 4.55
C MET A 28 -3.91 -2.95 3.79
N ILE A 29 -3.89 -3.77 2.75
CA ILE A 29 -5.09 -4.08 1.96
C ILE A 29 -6.14 -4.75 2.84
N ILE A 30 -5.74 -5.75 3.61
CA ILE A 30 -6.66 -6.50 4.48
C ILE A 30 -7.27 -5.59 5.54
N LEU A 31 -6.46 -4.75 6.17
CA LEU A 31 -6.94 -3.82 7.19
C LEU A 31 -7.91 -2.80 6.61
N LEU A 32 -7.55 -2.22 5.47
CA LEU A 32 -8.38 -1.22 4.81
C LEU A 32 -9.72 -1.83 4.38
N ARG A 33 -9.67 -3.02 3.77
CA ARG A 33 -10.87 -3.73 3.34
C ARG A 33 -11.79 -4.01 4.54
N GLY A 34 -11.21 -4.41 5.66
CA GLY A 34 -11.99 -4.67 6.88
C GLY A 34 -12.71 -3.42 7.36
N GLU A 35 -12.04 -2.29 7.39
CA GLU A 35 -12.63 -1.03 7.80
C GLU A 35 -13.77 -0.60 6.87
N ILE A 36 -13.60 -0.78 5.56
CA ILE A 36 -14.62 -0.42 4.58
C ILE A 36 -15.82 -1.38 4.68
N ARG A 37 -15.55 -2.69 4.72
CA ARG A 37 -16.61 -3.72 4.69
C ARG A 37 -17.45 -3.74 5.96
N TYR A 38 -16.79 -3.75 7.11
CA TYR A 38 -17.48 -3.95 8.38
C TYR A 38 -17.86 -2.64 9.06
N GLY A 39 -17.10 -1.58 8.83
CA GLY A 39 -17.39 -0.27 9.39
C GLY A 39 -18.29 0.59 8.52
N ASN A 40 -18.49 0.21 7.26
CA ASN A 40 -19.21 1.01 6.26
C ASN A 40 -18.70 2.45 6.24
N LYS A 41 -17.39 2.59 6.28
CA LYS A 41 -16.72 3.88 6.46
C LYS A 41 -16.31 4.50 5.13
N SER A 42 -16.21 5.83 5.12
CA SER A 42 -15.58 6.55 4.02
C SER A 42 -14.09 6.20 3.95
N LEU A 43 -13.43 6.53 2.84
CA LEU A 43 -11.99 6.31 2.72
C LEU A 43 -11.21 6.98 3.83
N TYR A 44 -11.58 8.22 4.18
CA TYR A 44 -10.92 8.94 5.27
C TYR A 44 -10.99 8.16 6.58
N ASP A 45 -12.18 7.73 6.95
CA ASP A 45 -12.39 6.98 8.19
C ASP A 45 -11.70 5.61 8.14
N ALA A 46 -11.70 4.98 6.98
CA ALA A 46 -11.05 3.68 6.79
C ALA A 46 -9.54 3.79 6.98
N PHE A 47 -8.91 4.79 6.39
CA PHE A 47 -7.47 5.01 6.56
C PHE A 47 -7.13 5.34 8.01
N THR A 48 -7.93 6.19 8.65
CA THR A 48 -7.72 6.55 10.05
C THR A 48 -7.85 5.32 10.97
N GLY A 49 -8.90 4.53 10.77
CA GLY A 49 -9.13 3.33 11.57
C GLY A 49 -8.05 2.28 11.38
N ALA A 50 -7.67 2.04 10.14
CA ALA A 50 -6.63 1.06 9.83
C ALA A 50 -5.25 1.48 10.36
N SER A 51 -4.98 2.79 10.42
CA SER A 51 -3.68 3.29 10.90
C SER A 51 -3.40 2.84 12.32
N GLY A 52 -4.43 2.71 13.15
CA GLY A 52 -4.27 2.26 14.53
C GLY A 52 -3.78 0.83 14.66
N LYS A 53 -3.88 0.04 13.60
CA LYS A 53 -3.45 -1.37 13.58
C LYS A 53 -2.12 -1.55 12.87
N LEU A 54 -1.50 -0.46 12.44
CA LEU A 54 -0.21 -0.46 11.75
C LEU A 54 0.85 0.19 12.64
N GLU A 55 2.11 0.00 12.28
CA GLU A 55 3.24 0.55 13.01
C GLU A 55 4.24 1.23 12.07
N GLY A 56 5.05 2.13 12.64
CA GLY A 56 6.16 2.75 11.93
C GLY A 56 5.72 3.52 10.69
N LYS A 57 6.48 3.38 9.63
CA LYS A 57 6.24 4.11 8.38
C LYS A 57 4.90 3.77 7.72
N TYR A 58 4.39 2.57 7.96
CA TYR A 58 3.10 2.15 7.39
C TYR A 58 1.94 2.89 8.08
N ARG A 59 2.03 3.05 9.39
CA ARG A 59 1.07 3.88 10.14
C ARG A 59 1.16 5.33 9.67
N GLU A 60 2.37 5.86 9.55
CA GLU A 60 2.58 7.23 9.09
C GLU A 60 1.98 7.47 7.71
N PHE A 61 2.13 6.51 6.81
CA PHE A 61 1.55 6.59 5.47
C PHE A 61 0.02 6.75 5.54
N PHE A 62 -0.65 5.92 6.34
CA PHE A 62 -2.10 5.97 6.46
C PHE A 62 -2.57 7.26 7.14
N ILE A 63 -1.88 7.68 8.19
CA ILE A 63 -2.21 8.92 8.89
C ILE A 63 -2.03 10.12 7.96
N LEU A 64 -0.90 10.18 7.27
CA LEU A 64 -0.60 11.29 6.35
C LEU A 64 -1.62 11.36 5.21
N THR A 65 -1.97 10.19 4.65
CA THR A 65 -2.97 10.10 3.58
C THR A 65 -4.31 10.68 4.06
N ALA A 66 -4.76 10.28 5.24
CA ALA A 66 -6.01 10.78 5.82
C ALA A 66 -5.94 12.29 6.06
N GLN A 67 -4.85 12.77 6.61
CA GLN A 67 -4.67 14.21 6.86
C GLN A 67 -4.71 15.03 5.58
N GLU A 68 -4.04 14.54 4.53
CA GLU A 68 -4.01 15.24 3.24
C GLU A 68 -5.38 15.23 2.57
N MET A 69 -6.15 14.18 2.74
CA MET A 69 -7.53 14.12 2.25
C MET A 69 -8.39 15.23 2.85
N LYS A 70 -8.17 15.56 4.11
CA LYS A 70 -8.91 16.63 4.77
C LYS A 70 -8.46 18.02 4.36
N LYS A 71 -7.16 18.19 4.13
CA LYS A 71 -6.57 19.49 3.84
C LYS A 71 -6.76 19.94 2.41
N LYS A 72 -6.57 19.01 1.45
CA LYS A 72 -6.48 19.35 0.04
C LYS A 72 -7.82 19.26 -0.66
N THR A 73 -8.29 20.39 -1.18
CA THR A 73 -9.46 20.43 -2.03
C THR A 73 -9.01 20.54 -3.49
N GLY A 74 -9.74 19.86 -4.38
CA GLY A 74 -9.42 19.88 -5.80
C GLY A 74 -8.30 18.95 -6.25
N VAL A 75 -7.74 18.16 -5.33
CA VAL A 75 -6.71 17.17 -5.61
C VAL A 75 -7.34 15.78 -5.55
N THR A 76 -7.03 14.93 -6.53
CA THR A 76 -7.59 13.57 -6.55
C THR A 76 -6.99 12.72 -5.43
N PHE A 77 -7.76 11.75 -4.96
CA PHE A 77 -7.28 10.82 -3.96
C PHE A 77 -6.06 10.05 -4.47
N GLY A 78 -6.07 9.64 -5.75
CA GLY A 78 -4.94 8.94 -6.33
C GLY A 78 -3.64 9.70 -6.22
N ARG A 79 -3.69 11.01 -6.42
CA ARG A 79 -2.51 11.86 -6.29
C ARG A 79 -2.03 11.95 -4.83
N ILE A 80 -2.97 12.11 -3.90
CA ILE A 80 -2.65 12.12 -2.46
C ILE A 80 -1.99 10.80 -2.06
N PHE A 81 -2.59 9.70 -2.46
CA PHE A 81 -2.09 8.35 -2.16
C PHE A 81 -0.67 8.17 -2.69
N ARG A 82 -0.43 8.54 -3.93
CA ARG A 82 0.88 8.42 -4.58
C ARG A 82 1.94 9.27 -3.89
N GLU A 83 1.63 10.51 -3.58
CA GLU A 83 2.56 11.40 -2.90
C GLU A 83 2.90 10.93 -1.49
N CYS A 84 1.90 10.50 -0.73
CA CYS A 84 2.11 10.02 0.63
C CYS A 84 2.90 8.72 0.64
N ALA A 85 2.60 7.81 -0.29
CA ALA A 85 3.36 6.57 -0.42
C ALA A 85 4.82 6.85 -0.76
N GLY A 86 5.08 7.80 -1.65
CA GLY A 86 6.43 8.18 -2.01
C GLY A 86 7.23 8.78 -0.85
N LYS A 87 6.54 9.47 0.06
CA LYS A 87 7.19 10.07 1.22
C LYS A 87 7.46 9.08 2.34
N CYS A 88 6.55 8.15 2.55
CA CYS A 88 6.60 7.27 3.73
C CYS A 88 7.14 5.88 3.45
N LEU A 89 7.00 5.38 2.22
CA LEU A 89 7.36 4.01 1.88
C LEU A 89 8.49 3.98 0.87
N ASP A 90 9.39 3.00 1.01
CA ASP A 90 10.45 2.77 0.04
C ASP A 90 9.96 1.73 -0.97
N LEU A 91 9.30 2.20 -2.02
CA LEU A 91 8.74 1.34 -3.04
C LEU A 91 9.75 0.96 -4.13
N ASN A 92 10.96 1.47 -4.05
CA ASN A 92 12.01 1.13 -5.02
C ASN A 92 12.45 -0.33 -4.94
N CYS A 93 12.17 -1.00 -3.83
CA CYS A 93 12.44 -2.43 -3.69
C CYS A 93 11.47 -3.30 -4.49
N LEU A 94 10.37 -2.72 -4.97
CA LEU A 94 9.39 -3.42 -5.80
C LEU A 94 9.75 -3.30 -7.27
N SER A 95 9.26 -4.25 -8.09
CA SER A 95 9.37 -4.13 -9.53
C SER A 95 8.50 -2.96 -10.01
N LYS A 96 8.75 -2.51 -11.24
CA LYS A 96 7.94 -1.44 -11.84
C LYS A 96 6.46 -1.82 -11.87
N GLU A 97 6.15 -3.06 -12.25
CA GLU A 97 4.79 -3.54 -12.33
C GLU A 97 4.10 -3.54 -10.96
N GLU A 98 4.83 -3.96 -9.93
CA GLU A 98 4.30 -4.00 -8.57
C GLU A 98 3.99 -2.60 -8.05
N ARG A 99 4.90 -1.64 -8.32
CA ARG A 99 4.65 -0.24 -7.95
C ARG A 99 3.43 0.32 -8.66
N GLU A 100 3.32 0.06 -9.96
CA GLU A 100 2.20 0.56 -10.75
C GLU A 100 0.86 0.01 -10.24
N ARG A 101 0.83 -1.27 -9.88
CA ARG A 101 -0.38 -1.87 -9.29
C ARG A 101 -0.78 -1.17 -8.00
N PHE A 102 0.20 -0.90 -7.15
CA PHE A 102 -0.06 -0.24 -5.87
C PHE A 102 -0.60 1.17 -6.09
N TYR A 103 0.04 1.95 -6.95
CA TYR A 103 -0.41 3.30 -7.25
C TYR A 103 -1.78 3.32 -7.95
N SER A 104 -2.03 2.35 -8.83
CA SER A 104 -3.32 2.25 -9.51
C SER A 104 -4.47 2.00 -8.55
N LEU A 105 -4.21 1.28 -7.46
CA LEU A 105 -5.21 1.10 -6.42
C LEU A 105 -5.70 2.44 -5.90
N GLY A 106 -4.77 3.35 -5.59
CA GLY A 106 -5.12 4.68 -5.13
C GLY A 106 -5.96 5.44 -6.14
N ASP A 107 -5.56 5.39 -7.42
CA ASP A 107 -6.30 6.06 -8.47
C ASP A 107 -7.75 5.57 -8.56
N ARG A 108 -7.95 4.26 -8.42
CA ARG A 108 -9.27 3.65 -8.53
C ARG A 108 -10.14 3.85 -7.31
N LEU A 109 -9.58 3.74 -6.12
CA LEU A 109 -10.35 3.89 -4.88
C LEU A 109 -10.98 5.27 -4.77
N GLY A 110 -10.35 6.27 -5.32
CA GLY A 110 -10.79 7.66 -5.17
C GLY A 110 -12.14 7.98 -5.79
N TYR A 111 -12.58 7.23 -6.80
CA TYR A 111 -13.83 7.54 -7.50
C TYR A 111 -14.82 6.37 -7.57
N LEU A 112 -14.48 5.24 -6.95
CA LEU A 112 -15.35 4.07 -6.97
C LEU A 112 -16.30 4.06 -5.77
N GLY A 113 -17.49 3.49 -5.95
CA GLY A 113 -18.39 3.24 -4.85
C GLY A 113 -17.92 2.08 -4.00
N LEU A 114 -18.59 1.84 -2.88
CA LEU A 114 -18.20 0.86 -1.87
C LEU A 114 -17.93 -0.53 -2.45
N GLU A 115 -18.86 -1.07 -3.22
CA GLU A 115 -18.71 -2.42 -3.80
C GLU A 115 -17.51 -2.54 -4.71
N MET A 116 -17.28 -1.53 -5.53
CA MET A 116 -16.16 -1.54 -6.46
C MET A 116 -14.83 -1.33 -5.73
N GLN A 117 -14.82 -0.54 -4.65
CA GLN A 117 -13.64 -0.40 -3.80
C GLN A 117 -13.25 -1.76 -3.22
N LEU A 118 -14.22 -2.51 -2.71
CA LEU A 118 -13.96 -3.85 -2.16
C LEU A 118 -13.43 -4.79 -3.23
N LYS A 119 -13.97 -4.74 -4.44
CA LYS A 119 -13.49 -5.57 -5.55
C LYS A 119 -12.04 -5.25 -5.92
N GLN A 120 -11.69 -3.97 -5.95
CA GLN A 120 -10.31 -3.57 -6.27
C GLN A 120 -9.34 -4.06 -5.21
N LEU A 121 -9.73 -3.96 -3.94
CA LEU A 121 -8.92 -4.46 -2.84
C LEU A 121 -8.75 -5.98 -2.90
N ASP A 122 -9.83 -6.71 -3.19
CA ASP A 122 -9.77 -8.17 -3.35
C ASP A 122 -8.84 -8.57 -4.49
N GLN A 123 -8.90 -7.86 -5.61
CA GLN A 123 -8.05 -8.14 -6.76
C GLN A 123 -6.58 -7.89 -6.44
N LEU A 124 -6.27 -6.76 -5.81
CA LEU A 124 -4.89 -6.45 -5.45
C LEU A 124 -4.36 -7.44 -4.41
N GLU A 125 -5.21 -7.90 -3.50
CA GLU A 125 -4.84 -8.94 -2.54
C GLU A 125 -4.35 -10.18 -3.26
N LYS A 126 -5.11 -10.66 -4.23
CA LYS A 126 -4.74 -11.86 -4.99
C LYS A 126 -3.45 -11.66 -5.77
N GLU A 127 -3.29 -10.52 -6.42
CA GLU A 127 -2.09 -10.21 -7.18
C GLU A 127 -0.86 -10.12 -6.27
N THR A 128 -1.03 -9.53 -5.08
CA THR A 128 0.05 -9.40 -4.11
C THR A 128 0.43 -10.76 -3.53
N GLU A 129 -0.54 -11.58 -3.20
CA GLU A 129 -0.30 -12.94 -2.71
C GLU A 129 0.47 -13.77 -3.75
N TYR A 130 0.10 -13.63 -5.01
CA TYR A 130 0.79 -14.32 -6.10
C TYR A 130 2.25 -13.84 -6.18
N ALA A 131 2.47 -12.53 -6.10
CA ALA A 131 3.81 -11.97 -6.17
C ALA A 131 4.69 -12.43 -5.00
N ILE A 132 4.12 -12.57 -3.81
CA ILE A 132 4.85 -13.05 -2.63
C ILE A 132 5.33 -14.49 -2.84
N ARG A 133 4.51 -15.32 -3.49
CA ARG A 133 4.84 -16.73 -3.74
C ARG A 133 5.94 -16.93 -4.78
N GLU A 134 6.14 -15.97 -5.64
CA GLU A 134 7.24 -16.02 -6.62
C GLU A 134 8.57 -15.74 -5.93
#